data_edf027fb60902e5b3d37721bd00d025a
#
_entry.id   edf027fb60902e5b3d37721bd00d025a
#
_cell.length_a   1.000
_cell.length_b   1.000
_cell.length_c   1.000
_cell.angle_alpha   90.00
_cell.angle_beta   90.00
_cell.angle_gamma   90.00
#
_symmetry.space_group_name_H-M   'P 1'
#
loop_
_entity.id
_entity.type
_entity.pdbx_description
1 polymer ?
#
loop_
_entity_poly.entity_id
_entity_poly.type
_entity_poly.pdbx_seq_one_letter_code
_entity_poly.pdbx_strand_id
1 'polypeptide(L)'
;MEIDEIKTPAYVCEEAKLIANLGILKEVADKSGAKILCALKGFSFSFAMPYIAKYLSGATCSGLHEAKFAKEFIGRGEIHTYSPAFKDDDMSEILQISDHIVFNSHAQWQKYRKKALESGIKCSLRINPQTSFSPTDAYNPCGKFSRLGITKENFLKAINADSEFLKGISGLHFHALCEESSESLAKVLTKFEADFGEFIPQMHHINFGGGHHITKKGYNRELLINLIKEFRTKYGVEVYLEPGEAVGWECGYLVASVLDIVENGEKIAILDTSAEAHMPDTVLMPYRPAVRSESKDGKFAYLLGGNTCLAGDIVGLEAGGAEYKFDKPLQIGDRVIFEDQIHYTIVKNTTFNGIKLPDLVLVDENGEILKIKKFGYDEFSRRN
;
A
#
# COMPACT_ATOMS: atom_id res chain seq x y z
N MET A 1 2.38 29.92 -2.42
CA MET A 1 3.65 29.35 -2.96
C MET A 1 3.22 28.39 -4.04
N GLU A 2 3.53 28.73 -5.27
CA GLU A 2 3.12 27.91 -6.42
C GLU A 2 4.00 26.66 -6.52
N ILE A 3 3.50 25.64 -7.26
CA ILE A 3 4.21 24.35 -7.46
C ILE A 3 5.65 24.56 -7.99
N ASP A 4 5.86 25.64 -8.74
CA ASP A 4 7.16 26.04 -9.28
C ASP A 4 8.16 26.49 -8.22
N GLU A 5 7.70 26.81 -7.00
CA GLU A 5 8.55 27.20 -5.88
C GLU A 5 8.93 26.00 -4.98
N ILE A 6 8.37 24.81 -5.21
CA ILE A 6 8.71 23.60 -4.48
C ILE A 6 10.17 23.20 -4.83
N LYS A 7 11.00 23.03 -3.80
CA LYS A 7 12.33 22.47 -3.99
C LYS A 7 12.23 20.98 -4.34
N THR A 8 12.90 20.61 -5.41
CA THR A 8 12.95 19.21 -5.87
C THR A 8 14.11 18.43 -5.24
N PRO A 9 14.04 17.09 -5.21
CA PRO A 9 12.87 16.30 -5.53
C PRO A 9 11.81 16.39 -4.42
N ALA A 10 10.52 16.25 -4.78
CA ALA A 10 9.43 16.24 -3.80
C ALA A 10 8.26 15.37 -4.24
N TYR A 11 7.68 14.62 -3.30
CA TYR A 11 6.38 14.00 -3.45
C TYR A 11 5.30 14.99 -3.06
N VAL A 12 4.37 15.22 -3.95
CA VAL A 12 3.28 16.19 -3.77
C VAL A 12 1.95 15.44 -3.72
N CYS A 13 1.22 15.61 -2.62
CA CYS A 13 -0.14 15.11 -2.45
C CYS A 13 -1.13 16.25 -2.65
N GLU A 14 -2.12 16.04 -3.52
CA GLU A 14 -3.23 16.97 -3.77
C GLU A 14 -4.38 16.65 -2.82
N GLU A 15 -4.62 17.51 -1.83
CA GLU A 15 -5.61 17.33 -0.76
C GLU A 15 -7.00 17.00 -1.31
N ALA A 16 -7.46 17.75 -2.31
CA ALA A 16 -8.80 17.58 -2.88
C ALA A 16 -9.00 16.18 -3.50
N LYS A 17 -7.98 15.66 -4.20
CA LYS A 17 -8.02 14.31 -4.77
C LYS A 17 -7.98 13.22 -3.70
N LEU A 18 -7.16 13.42 -2.66
CA LEU A 18 -7.13 12.52 -1.50
C LEU A 18 -8.50 12.45 -0.81
N ILE A 19 -9.13 13.60 -0.56
CA ILE A 19 -10.46 13.67 0.04
C ILE A 19 -11.50 12.99 -0.84
N ALA A 20 -11.43 13.14 -2.17
CA ALA A 20 -12.32 12.45 -3.11
C ALA A 20 -12.18 10.92 -3.02
N ASN A 21 -10.95 10.39 -2.98
CA ASN A 21 -10.71 8.96 -2.79
C ASN A 21 -11.26 8.46 -1.45
N LEU A 22 -10.99 9.17 -0.38
CA LEU A 22 -11.49 8.84 0.96
C LEU A 22 -13.03 8.89 1.01
N GLY A 23 -13.66 9.83 0.29
CA GLY A 23 -15.11 9.92 0.15
C GLY A 23 -15.71 8.69 -0.53
N ILE A 24 -15.07 8.19 -1.59
CA ILE A 24 -15.47 6.95 -2.27
C ILE A 24 -15.36 5.74 -1.32
N LEU A 25 -14.25 5.61 -0.59
CA LEU A 25 -14.04 4.53 0.36
C LEU A 25 -15.07 4.58 1.49
N LYS A 26 -15.35 5.77 2.02
CA LYS A 26 -16.40 5.97 3.03
C LYS A 26 -17.78 5.60 2.50
N GLU A 27 -18.14 5.98 1.28
CA GLU A 27 -19.41 5.61 0.66
C GLU A 27 -19.58 4.07 0.60
N VAL A 28 -18.51 3.35 0.20
CA VAL A 28 -18.52 1.88 0.18
C VAL A 28 -18.70 1.33 1.59
N ALA A 29 -18.00 1.87 2.58
CA ALA A 29 -18.13 1.47 3.99
C ALA A 29 -19.56 1.69 4.50
N ASP A 30 -20.11 2.89 4.31
CA ASP A 30 -21.45 3.27 4.78
C ASP A 30 -22.55 2.41 4.13
N LYS A 31 -22.45 2.15 2.82
CA LYS A 31 -23.44 1.36 2.07
C LYS A 31 -23.35 -0.14 2.34
N SER A 32 -22.15 -0.69 2.54
CA SER A 32 -21.96 -2.13 2.77
C SER A 32 -21.99 -2.51 4.24
N GLY A 33 -21.72 -1.55 5.13
CA GLY A 33 -21.46 -1.75 6.55
C GLY A 33 -20.11 -2.40 6.86
N ALA A 34 -19.18 -2.44 5.88
CA ALA A 34 -17.80 -2.87 6.13
C ALA A 34 -17.03 -1.79 6.89
N LYS A 35 -16.03 -2.22 7.62
CA LYS A 35 -14.99 -1.36 8.18
C LYS A 35 -13.80 -1.31 7.22
N ILE A 36 -13.40 -0.13 6.80
CA ILE A 36 -12.26 0.05 5.90
C ILE A 36 -11.08 0.64 6.66
N LEU A 37 -9.93 -0.03 6.56
CA LEU A 37 -8.66 0.34 7.18
C LEU A 37 -7.68 0.79 6.09
N CYS A 38 -6.91 1.85 6.35
CA CYS A 38 -5.81 2.23 5.48
C CYS A 38 -4.63 1.26 5.67
N ALA A 39 -4.18 0.60 4.62
CA ALA A 39 -2.97 -0.23 4.68
C ALA A 39 -1.71 0.64 4.55
N LEU A 40 -0.98 0.82 5.66
CA LEU A 40 0.19 1.70 5.71
C LEU A 40 1.33 1.24 4.82
N LYS A 41 1.44 -0.05 4.54
CA LYS A 41 2.41 -0.59 3.58
C LYS A 41 2.27 -0.01 2.17
N GLY A 42 1.07 0.45 1.80
CA GLY A 42 0.79 1.06 0.50
C GLY A 42 0.69 2.58 0.56
N PHE A 43 0.30 3.13 1.71
CA PHE A 43 0.11 4.57 1.87
C PHE A 43 0.34 5.02 3.30
N SER A 44 1.48 5.67 3.58
CA SER A 44 1.82 6.23 4.90
C SER A 44 2.35 7.65 4.82
N PHE A 45 1.60 8.52 4.19
CA PHE A 45 1.89 9.94 4.07
C PHE A 45 1.38 10.69 5.32
N SER A 46 2.30 11.16 6.20
CA SER A 46 1.96 11.66 7.54
C SER A 46 0.91 12.79 7.54
N PHE A 47 0.95 13.68 6.55
CA PHE A 47 -0.03 14.77 6.43
C PHE A 47 -1.43 14.31 6.03
N ALA A 48 -1.56 13.11 5.43
CA ALA A 48 -2.84 12.51 5.07
C ALA A 48 -3.52 11.79 6.25
N MET A 49 -2.78 11.42 7.29
CA MET A 49 -3.30 10.60 8.39
C MET A 49 -4.50 11.23 9.13
N PRO A 50 -4.57 12.56 9.36
CA PRO A 50 -5.77 13.18 9.95
C PRO A 50 -7.03 13.02 9.08
N TYR A 51 -6.90 12.99 7.74
CA TYR A 51 -8.01 12.74 6.84
C TYR A 51 -8.44 11.28 6.91
N ILE A 52 -7.48 10.34 6.94
CA ILE A 52 -7.76 8.91 7.13
C ILE A 52 -8.55 8.70 8.42
N ALA A 53 -8.14 9.30 9.52
CA ALA A 53 -8.84 9.26 10.80
C ALA A 53 -10.30 9.75 10.72
N LYS A 54 -10.60 10.67 9.82
CA LYS A 54 -11.94 11.25 9.63
C LYS A 54 -12.85 10.34 8.78
N TYR A 55 -12.30 9.67 7.78
CA TYR A 55 -13.09 8.96 6.76
C TYR A 55 -13.09 7.43 6.92
N LEU A 56 -12.01 6.84 7.46
CA LEU A 56 -11.83 5.40 7.58
C LEU A 56 -11.92 4.93 9.03
N SER A 57 -12.05 3.62 9.22
CA SER A 57 -12.18 3.00 10.55
C SER A 57 -10.85 2.90 11.32
N GLY A 58 -9.72 3.13 10.67
CA GLY A 58 -8.38 3.05 11.24
C GLY A 58 -7.33 2.63 10.23
N ALA A 59 -6.31 1.89 10.68
CA ALA A 59 -5.22 1.42 9.84
C ALA A 59 -4.88 -0.05 10.06
N THR A 60 -4.30 -0.67 9.02
CA THR A 60 -3.61 -1.96 9.12
C THR A 60 -2.11 -1.77 8.93
N CYS A 61 -1.34 -2.42 9.79
CA CYS A 61 0.08 -2.21 9.99
C CYS A 61 0.84 -3.52 9.77
N SER A 62 2.02 -3.44 9.14
CA SER A 62 2.84 -4.61 8.81
C SER A 62 3.86 -4.95 9.92
N GLY A 63 3.83 -4.24 11.03
CA GLY A 63 4.70 -4.45 12.19
C GLY A 63 4.68 -3.28 13.16
N LEU A 64 5.57 -3.33 14.16
CA LEU A 64 5.60 -2.40 15.28
C LEU A 64 5.72 -0.93 14.84
N HIS A 65 6.61 -0.62 13.90
CA HIS A 65 6.85 0.78 13.52
C HIS A 65 5.67 1.41 12.79
N GLU A 66 4.96 0.66 11.93
CA GLU A 66 3.71 1.13 11.34
C GLU A 66 2.60 1.26 12.39
N ALA A 67 2.53 0.37 13.39
CA ALA A 67 1.57 0.49 14.48
C ALA A 67 1.83 1.74 15.34
N LYS A 68 3.10 2.05 15.64
CA LYS A 68 3.49 3.33 16.29
C LYS A 68 3.10 4.53 15.46
N PHE A 69 3.38 4.50 14.16
CA PHE A 69 3.02 5.57 13.24
C PHE A 69 1.49 5.79 13.20
N ALA A 70 0.71 4.72 13.12
CA ALA A 70 -0.75 4.81 13.19
C ALA A 70 -1.21 5.44 14.50
N LYS A 71 -0.65 5.01 15.64
CA LYS A 71 -0.98 5.55 16.96
C LYS A 71 -0.69 7.03 17.07
N GLU A 72 0.44 7.47 16.52
CA GLU A 72 0.88 8.87 16.58
C GLU A 72 0.09 9.79 15.65
N PHE A 73 -0.07 9.40 14.37
CA PHE A 73 -0.55 10.29 13.31
C PHE A 73 -2.04 10.13 13.00
N ILE A 74 -2.63 8.96 13.18
CA ILE A 74 -4.08 8.74 13.05
C ILE A 74 -4.76 9.05 14.38
N GLY A 75 -4.21 8.56 15.49
CA GLY A 75 -4.60 8.88 16.86
C GLY A 75 -5.97 8.35 17.31
N ARG A 76 -6.79 7.85 16.38
CA ARG A 76 -8.12 7.25 16.63
C ARG A 76 -8.43 6.17 15.60
N GLY A 77 -9.48 5.39 15.86
CA GLY A 77 -9.82 4.23 15.02
C GLY A 77 -9.05 2.99 15.44
N GLU A 78 -9.33 1.90 14.77
CA GLU A 78 -8.75 0.59 15.08
C GLU A 78 -7.35 0.45 14.45
N ILE A 79 -6.41 -0.14 15.18
CA ILE A 79 -5.07 -0.50 14.70
C ILE A 79 -5.02 -2.02 14.60
N HIS A 80 -4.94 -2.53 13.39
CA HIS A 80 -4.75 -3.95 13.10
C HIS A 80 -3.29 -4.21 12.75
N THR A 81 -2.67 -5.21 13.35
CA THR A 81 -1.27 -5.54 13.06
C THR A 81 -1.14 -6.97 12.56
N TYR A 82 -0.57 -7.11 11.37
CA TYR A 82 -0.20 -8.38 10.75
C TYR A 82 1.26 -8.36 10.32
N SER A 83 1.98 -9.45 10.58
CA SER A 83 3.30 -9.68 10.01
C SER A 83 3.48 -11.15 9.66
N PRO A 84 4.22 -11.50 8.60
CA PRO A 84 4.55 -12.89 8.28
C PRO A 84 5.25 -13.62 9.45
N ALA A 85 6.03 -12.87 10.25
CA ALA A 85 6.60 -13.35 11.49
C ALA A 85 6.84 -12.17 12.45
N PHE A 86 6.48 -12.37 13.73
CA PHE A 86 6.73 -11.38 14.77
C PHE A 86 8.03 -11.68 15.53
N LYS A 87 8.76 -10.62 15.90
CA LYS A 87 9.88 -10.70 16.84
C LYS A 87 9.36 -10.71 18.26
N ASP A 88 10.03 -11.47 19.14
CA ASP A 88 9.66 -11.53 20.56
C ASP A 88 9.76 -10.17 21.27
N ASP A 89 10.78 -9.41 20.93
CA ASP A 89 11.04 -8.08 21.49
C ASP A 89 9.92 -7.08 21.15
N ASP A 90 9.33 -7.18 19.96
CA ASP A 90 8.29 -6.27 19.50
C ASP A 90 6.89 -6.63 20.06
N MET A 91 6.68 -7.89 20.42
CA MET A 91 5.34 -8.44 20.70
C MET A 91 4.64 -7.70 21.85
N SER A 92 5.36 -7.37 22.92
CA SER A 92 4.75 -6.71 24.09
C SER A 92 4.18 -5.35 23.72
N GLU A 93 4.89 -4.59 22.91
CA GLU A 93 4.47 -3.25 22.51
C GLU A 93 3.36 -3.31 21.44
N ILE A 94 3.46 -4.27 20.49
CA ILE A 94 2.39 -4.51 19.50
C ILE A 94 1.06 -4.80 20.21
N LEU A 95 1.07 -5.69 21.23
CA LEU A 95 -0.14 -6.04 21.98
C LEU A 95 -0.72 -4.87 22.80
N GLN A 96 0.08 -3.87 23.16
CA GLN A 96 -0.38 -2.66 23.85
C GLN A 96 -0.95 -1.60 22.89
N ILE A 97 -0.44 -1.54 21.66
CA ILE A 97 -0.81 -0.51 20.69
C ILE A 97 -2.00 -0.93 19.83
N SER A 98 -2.06 -2.22 19.46
CA SER A 98 -3.01 -2.72 18.47
C SER A 98 -4.34 -3.14 19.14
N ASP A 99 -5.43 -2.98 18.41
CA ASP A 99 -6.77 -3.49 18.76
C ASP A 99 -6.96 -4.92 18.26
N HIS A 100 -6.34 -5.24 17.11
CA HIS A 100 -6.37 -6.57 16.49
C HIS A 100 -4.95 -7.02 16.13
N ILE A 101 -4.66 -8.31 16.36
CA ILE A 101 -3.45 -8.96 15.87
C ILE A 101 -3.81 -10.16 15.00
N VAL A 102 -3.12 -10.29 13.86
CA VAL A 102 -3.32 -11.39 12.92
C VAL A 102 -2.08 -12.27 12.88
N PHE A 103 -2.22 -13.53 13.24
CA PHE A 103 -1.13 -14.51 13.22
C PHE A 103 -1.06 -15.21 11.86
N ASN A 104 0.15 -15.36 11.35
CA ASN A 104 0.39 -15.93 10.02
C ASN A 104 0.41 -17.45 10.00
N SER A 105 0.66 -18.09 11.12
CA SER A 105 0.82 -19.54 11.20
C SER A 105 0.33 -20.13 12.53
N HIS A 106 0.08 -21.44 12.54
CA HIS A 106 -0.21 -22.20 13.75
C HIS A 106 0.88 -22.02 14.82
N ALA A 107 2.14 -22.12 14.42
CA ALA A 107 3.27 -21.97 15.34
C ALA A 107 3.31 -20.58 16.01
N GLN A 108 3.04 -19.51 15.26
CA GLN A 108 2.94 -18.17 15.84
C GLN A 108 1.79 -18.09 16.85
N TRP A 109 0.60 -18.60 16.48
CA TRP A 109 -0.54 -18.61 17.39
C TRP A 109 -0.24 -19.37 18.66
N GLN A 110 0.30 -20.56 18.57
CA GLN A 110 0.69 -21.34 19.76
C GLN A 110 1.70 -20.59 20.63
N LYS A 111 2.71 -19.97 20.01
CA LYS A 111 3.77 -19.25 20.72
C LYS A 111 3.24 -18.05 21.50
N TYR A 112 2.34 -17.27 20.91
CA TYR A 112 1.89 -15.99 21.47
C TYR A 112 0.49 -16.02 22.08
N ARG A 113 -0.27 -17.12 21.94
CA ARG A 113 -1.67 -17.25 22.34
C ARG A 113 -1.92 -16.78 23.77
N LYS A 114 -1.16 -17.29 24.73
CA LYS A 114 -1.34 -16.94 26.15
C LYS A 114 -1.19 -15.44 26.36
N LYS A 115 -0.10 -14.86 25.88
CA LYS A 115 0.21 -13.44 26.04
C LYS A 115 -0.82 -12.54 25.34
N ALA A 116 -1.27 -12.93 24.14
CA ALA A 116 -2.28 -12.20 23.40
C ALA A 116 -3.65 -12.23 24.10
N LEU A 117 -4.07 -13.39 24.60
CA LEU A 117 -5.33 -13.51 25.34
C LEU A 117 -5.31 -12.75 26.67
N GLU A 118 -4.19 -12.75 27.38
CA GLU A 118 -4.00 -11.98 28.62
C GLU A 118 -4.05 -10.46 28.38
N SER A 119 -3.64 -9.98 27.20
CA SER A 119 -3.73 -8.56 26.85
C SER A 119 -5.14 -8.09 26.46
N GLY A 120 -6.06 -9.02 26.20
CA GLY A 120 -7.42 -8.72 25.74
C GLY A 120 -7.57 -8.30 24.30
N ILE A 121 -6.47 -8.35 23.49
CA ILE A 121 -6.50 -8.01 22.08
C ILE A 121 -7.33 -9.02 21.27
N LYS A 122 -8.02 -8.56 20.23
CA LYS A 122 -8.70 -9.46 19.29
C LYS A 122 -7.69 -10.19 18.41
N CYS A 123 -7.76 -11.52 18.40
CA CYS A 123 -6.82 -12.38 17.67
C CYS A 123 -7.47 -12.96 16.41
N SER A 124 -6.74 -12.96 15.31
CA SER A 124 -7.17 -13.55 14.05
C SER A 124 -6.08 -14.43 13.45
N LEU A 125 -6.47 -15.32 12.55
CA LEU A 125 -5.55 -16.11 11.74
C LEU A 125 -5.60 -15.64 10.29
N ARG A 126 -4.44 -15.42 9.69
CA ARG A 126 -4.36 -15.26 8.25
C ARG A 126 -4.42 -16.63 7.60
N ILE A 127 -5.37 -16.80 6.71
CA ILE A 127 -5.50 -18.00 5.88
C ILE A 127 -5.12 -17.70 4.43
N ASN A 128 -4.67 -18.73 3.72
CA ASN A 128 -4.35 -18.67 2.32
C ASN A 128 -5.39 -19.47 1.54
N PRO A 129 -6.32 -18.82 0.81
CA PRO A 129 -7.33 -19.52 0.01
C PRO A 129 -6.76 -20.23 -1.22
N GLN A 130 -5.45 -20.11 -1.48
CA GLN A 130 -4.76 -20.72 -2.62
C GLN A 130 -5.42 -20.35 -3.97
N THR A 131 -6.02 -19.17 -4.02
CA THR A 131 -6.70 -18.61 -5.18
C THR A 131 -6.40 -17.12 -5.25
N SER A 132 -5.86 -16.68 -6.37
CA SER A 132 -5.61 -15.27 -6.70
C SER A 132 -5.69 -15.15 -8.22
N PHE A 133 -6.02 -13.96 -8.68
CA PHE A 133 -6.14 -13.63 -10.10
C PHE A 133 -5.06 -12.62 -10.53
N SER A 134 -4.05 -12.40 -9.69
CA SER A 134 -2.92 -11.55 -10.03
C SER A 134 -2.25 -12.03 -11.32
N PRO A 135 -2.03 -11.14 -12.30
CA PRO A 135 -1.46 -11.51 -13.59
C PRO A 135 0.03 -11.91 -13.49
N THR A 136 0.68 -11.58 -12.39
CA THR A 136 2.11 -11.83 -12.18
C THR A 136 2.34 -12.66 -10.94
N ASP A 137 3.04 -13.78 -11.06
CA ASP A 137 3.31 -14.70 -9.95
C ASP A 137 4.03 -14.04 -8.76
N ALA A 138 4.91 -13.07 -9.04
CA ALA A 138 5.61 -12.33 -7.99
C ALA A 138 4.68 -11.52 -7.07
N TYR A 139 3.48 -11.17 -7.55
CA TYR A 139 2.45 -10.42 -6.81
C TYR A 139 1.29 -11.28 -6.37
N ASN A 140 1.34 -12.57 -6.65
CA ASN A 140 0.32 -13.51 -6.22
C ASN A 140 0.52 -13.87 -4.73
N PRO A 141 -0.27 -13.28 -3.80
CA PRO A 141 -0.11 -13.56 -2.38
C PRO A 141 -0.52 -14.97 -1.98
N CYS A 142 -1.17 -15.70 -2.88
CA CYS A 142 -1.67 -17.06 -2.68
C CYS A 142 -0.94 -18.11 -3.51
N GLY A 143 0.18 -17.74 -4.17
CA GLY A 143 0.95 -18.63 -5.04
C GLY A 143 1.60 -19.81 -4.29
N LYS A 144 2.13 -20.76 -5.05
CA LYS A 144 2.69 -22.04 -4.56
C LYS A 144 3.74 -21.89 -3.45
N PHE A 145 4.57 -20.85 -3.51
CA PHE A 145 5.65 -20.59 -2.54
C PHE A 145 5.33 -19.42 -1.61
N SER A 146 4.06 -19.00 -1.54
CA SER A 146 3.68 -17.92 -0.63
C SER A 146 3.88 -18.35 0.82
N ARG A 147 4.59 -17.50 1.56
CA ARG A 147 4.76 -17.63 3.01
C ARG A 147 3.60 -17.01 3.80
N LEU A 148 2.56 -16.55 3.11
CA LEU A 148 1.51 -15.69 3.69
C LEU A 148 0.23 -16.48 3.93
N GLY A 149 -0.05 -16.73 5.21
CA GLY A 149 -1.27 -17.40 5.67
C GLY A 149 -1.22 -18.92 5.67
N ILE A 150 -2.17 -19.50 6.37
CA ILE A 150 -2.32 -20.94 6.59
C ILE A 150 -3.18 -21.50 5.47
N THR A 151 -2.70 -22.50 4.72
CA THR A 151 -3.50 -23.22 3.72
C THR A 151 -4.58 -24.07 4.38
N LYS A 152 -5.64 -24.43 3.64
CA LYS A 152 -6.71 -25.31 4.15
C LYS A 152 -6.15 -26.60 4.76
N GLU A 153 -5.24 -27.27 4.08
CA GLU A 153 -4.63 -28.51 4.55
C GLU A 153 -3.94 -28.31 5.91
N ASN A 154 -3.11 -27.27 6.05
CA ASN A 154 -2.40 -27.00 7.30
C ASN A 154 -3.33 -26.50 8.41
N PHE A 155 -4.40 -25.79 8.07
CA PHE A 155 -5.43 -25.37 9.02
C PHE A 155 -6.16 -26.56 9.60
N LEU A 156 -6.59 -27.52 8.78
CA LEU A 156 -7.23 -28.76 9.24
C LEU A 156 -6.27 -29.64 10.04
N LYS A 157 -5.00 -29.73 9.65
CA LYS A 157 -3.97 -30.42 10.45
C LYS A 157 -3.83 -29.80 11.83
N ALA A 158 -3.85 -28.47 11.93
CA ALA A 158 -3.75 -27.77 13.19
C ALA A 158 -4.96 -28.03 14.13
N ILE A 159 -6.18 -28.02 13.58
CA ILE A 159 -7.41 -28.36 14.32
C ILE A 159 -7.38 -29.80 14.81
N ASN A 160 -6.96 -30.75 13.97
CA ASN A 160 -6.88 -32.15 14.35
C ASN A 160 -5.80 -32.44 15.40
N ALA A 161 -4.73 -31.64 15.43
CA ALA A 161 -3.65 -31.77 16.40
C ALA A 161 -3.95 -31.07 17.74
N ASP A 162 -4.75 -30.01 17.73
CA ASP A 162 -5.12 -29.22 18.92
C ASP A 162 -6.61 -28.82 18.81
N SER A 163 -7.47 -29.53 19.57
CA SER A 163 -8.91 -29.24 19.64
C SER A 163 -9.23 -27.82 20.16
N GLU A 164 -8.30 -27.18 20.86
CA GLU A 164 -8.41 -25.80 21.37
C GLU A 164 -7.78 -24.77 20.39
N PHE A 165 -7.36 -25.19 19.18
CA PHE A 165 -6.65 -24.34 18.22
C PHE A 165 -7.36 -23.01 17.95
N LEU A 166 -8.68 -23.04 17.76
CA LEU A 166 -9.49 -21.85 17.48
C LEU A 166 -9.95 -21.09 18.73
N LYS A 167 -9.70 -21.63 19.92
CA LYS A 167 -10.12 -20.96 21.17
C LYS A 167 -9.37 -19.65 21.37
N GLY A 168 -10.11 -18.53 21.38
CA GLY A 168 -9.59 -17.18 21.45
C GLY A 168 -9.31 -16.52 20.09
N ILE A 169 -9.52 -17.24 18.99
CA ILE A 169 -9.54 -16.65 17.65
C ILE A 169 -10.92 -16.03 17.41
N SER A 170 -10.94 -14.75 17.10
CA SER A 170 -12.14 -13.96 16.84
C SER A 170 -12.40 -13.67 15.36
N GLY A 171 -11.43 -13.96 14.48
CA GLY A 171 -11.59 -13.69 13.07
C GLY A 171 -10.65 -14.48 12.17
N LEU A 172 -11.01 -14.52 10.88
CA LEU A 172 -10.13 -14.97 9.82
C LEU A 172 -9.81 -13.80 8.89
N HIS A 173 -8.60 -13.80 8.38
CA HIS A 173 -8.10 -12.80 7.43
C HIS A 173 -7.56 -13.50 6.20
N PHE A 174 -7.90 -13.03 5.02
CA PHE A 174 -7.21 -13.38 3.79
C PHE A 174 -6.82 -12.12 3.02
N HIS A 175 -5.78 -12.21 2.22
CA HIS A 175 -5.38 -11.15 1.29
C HIS A 175 -4.97 -11.88 0.01
N ALA A 176 -5.86 -11.88 -0.97
CA ALA A 176 -5.74 -12.68 -2.19
C ALA A 176 -5.72 -11.82 -3.46
N LEU A 177 -5.92 -10.51 -3.35
CA LEU A 177 -5.99 -9.57 -4.45
C LEU A 177 -4.73 -8.70 -4.51
N CYS A 178 -4.38 -8.27 -5.72
CA CYS A 178 -3.35 -7.27 -5.99
C CYS A 178 -3.83 -6.45 -7.20
N GLU A 179 -4.27 -5.21 -6.99
CA GLU A 179 -4.85 -4.31 -7.99
C GLU A 179 -6.06 -4.91 -8.75
N GLU A 180 -6.88 -5.67 -8.04
CA GLU A 180 -7.93 -6.50 -8.60
C GLU A 180 -9.32 -5.88 -8.48
N SER A 181 -10.24 -6.42 -9.29
CA SER A 181 -11.64 -6.02 -9.34
C SER A 181 -12.52 -6.74 -8.30
N SER A 182 -13.77 -6.26 -8.14
CA SER A 182 -14.79 -6.93 -7.32
C SER A 182 -15.22 -8.29 -7.89
N GLU A 183 -15.11 -8.49 -9.20
CA GLU A 183 -15.36 -9.79 -9.84
C GLU A 183 -14.32 -10.84 -9.44
N SER A 184 -13.07 -10.43 -9.28
CA SER A 184 -12.01 -11.26 -8.73
C SER A 184 -12.28 -11.61 -7.27
N LEU A 185 -12.74 -10.65 -6.46
CA LEU A 185 -13.16 -10.90 -5.08
C LEU A 185 -14.30 -11.93 -5.02
N ALA A 186 -15.32 -11.83 -5.88
CA ALA A 186 -16.43 -12.79 -5.90
C ALA A 186 -15.95 -14.24 -6.06
N LYS A 187 -14.97 -14.45 -6.94
CA LYS A 187 -14.37 -15.77 -7.16
C LYS A 187 -13.54 -16.23 -5.96
N VAL A 188 -12.78 -15.32 -5.33
CA VAL A 188 -12.02 -15.62 -4.10
C VAL A 188 -12.97 -16.00 -2.97
N LEU A 189 -14.07 -15.26 -2.78
CA LEU A 189 -15.09 -15.54 -1.76
C LEU A 189 -15.72 -16.93 -1.96
N THR A 190 -16.05 -17.31 -3.19
CA THR A 190 -16.57 -18.65 -3.50
C THR A 190 -15.61 -19.73 -3.02
N LYS A 191 -14.31 -19.59 -3.28
CA LYS A 191 -13.29 -20.54 -2.84
C LYS A 191 -13.08 -20.51 -1.33
N PHE A 192 -13.04 -19.31 -0.72
CA PHE A 192 -12.91 -19.14 0.71
C PHE A 192 -14.07 -19.79 1.47
N GLU A 193 -15.30 -19.57 1.03
CA GLU A 193 -16.48 -20.19 1.63
C GLU A 193 -16.48 -21.74 1.47
N ALA A 194 -16.06 -22.26 0.32
CA ALA A 194 -15.94 -23.71 0.11
C ALA A 194 -14.89 -24.35 1.02
N ASP A 195 -13.83 -23.62 1.36
CA ASP A 195 -12.71 -24.17 2.14
C ASP A 195 -12.86 -23.91 3.65
N PHE A 196 -13.42 -22.77 4.04
CA PHE A 196 -13.41 -22.29 5.43
C PHE A 196 -14.81 -21.93 5.94
N GLY A 197 -15.87 -22.11 5.13
CA GLY A 197 -17.23 -21.70 5.46
C GLY A 197 -17.77 -22.30 6.75
N GLU A 198 -17.42 -23.52 7.09
CA GLU A 198 -17.83 -24.18 8.34
C GLU A 198 -17.27 -23.51 9.60
N PHE A 199 -16.16 -22.75 9.48
CA PHE A 199 -15.52 -22.08 10.61
C PHE A 199 -16.00 -20.63 10.77
N ILE A 200 -16.63 -20.03 9.76
CA ILE A 200 -17.07 -18.63 9.79
C ILE A 200 -18.13 -18.34 10.88
N PRO A 201 -19.12 -19.22 11.14
CA PRO A 201 -20.15 -18.94 12.14
C PRO A 201 -19.63 -18.77 13.59
N GLN A 202 -18.42 -19.22 13.89
CA GLN A 202 -17.78 -19.03 15.19
C GLN A 202 -16.89 -17.79 15.27
N MET A 203 -16.75 -17.04 14.14
CA MET A 203 -15.97 -15.81 14.08
C MET A 203 -16.86 -14.58 14.32
N HIS A 204 -16.26 -13.52 14.86
CA HIS A 204 -16.91 -12.23 14.99
C HIS A 204 -16.69 -11.37 13.75
N HIS A 205 -15.58 -11.57 13.04
CA HIS A 205 -15.24 -10.81 11.84
C HIS A 205 -14.45 -11.63 10.82
N ILE A 206 -14.57 -11.21 9.56
CA ILE A 206 -13.73 -11.68 8.47
C ILE A 206 -13.10 -10.46 7.78
N ASN A 207 -11.79 -10.53 7.58
CA ASN A 207 -11.03 -9.50 6.90
C ASN A 207 -10.68 -9.98 5.48
N PHE A 208 -11.19 -9.29 4.47
CA PHE A 208 -10.96 -9.62 3.06
C PHE A 208 -9.61 -9.10 2.53
N GLY A 209 -8.84 -8.42 3.41
CA GLY A 209 -7.53 -7.86 3.06
C GLY A 209 -7.60 -6.66 2.11
N GLY A 210 -6.48 -6.42 1.46
CA GLY A 210 -6.30 -5.34 0.50
C GLY A 210 -6.26 -5.80 -0.95
N GLY A 211 -5.69 -4.94 -1.82
CA GLY A 211 -5.58 -5.20 -3.26
C GLY A 211 -6.85 -4.85 -4.05
N HIS A 212 -7.83 -4.23 -3.39
CA HIS A 212 -9.06 -3.74 -3.99
C HIS A 212 -8.85 -2.35 -4.60
N HIS A 213 -8.94 -2.20 -5.91
CA HIS A 213 -8.78 -0.93 -6.62
C HIS A 213 -10.03 -0.05 -6.59
N ILE A 214 -10.65 0.13 -5.43
CA ILE A 214 -12.00 0.71 -5.21
C ILE A 214 -12.13 2.11 -5.82
N THR A 215 -11.09 2.92 -5.78
CA THR A 215 -11.11 4.32 -6.26
C THR A 215 -10.79 4.44 -7.74
N LYS A 216 -10.27 3.39 -8.36
CA LYS A 216 -9.97 3.37 -9.79
C LYS A 216 -11.24 3.56 -10.62
N LYS A 217 -11.14 4.35 -11.67
CA LYS A 217 -12.24 4.55 -12.62
C LYS A 217 -12.68 3.22 -13.25
N GLY A 218 -13.99 2.96 -13.25
CA GLY A 218 -14.57 1.71 -13.78
C GLY A 218 -14.59 0.53 -12.81
N TYR A 219 -14.07 0.67 -11.59
CA TYR A 219 -14.23 -0.37 -10.56
C TYR A 219 -15.72 -0.54 -10.20
N ASN A 220 -16.20 -1.78 -10.15
CA ASN A 220 -17.59 -2.10 -9.87
C ASN A 220 -17.89 -2.08 -8.36
N ARG A 221 -18.08 -0.86 -7.81
CA ARG A 221 -18.35 -0.64 -6.38
C ARG A 221 -19.69 -1.23 -5.92
N GLU A 222 -20.68 -1.26 -6.82
CA GLU A 222 -21.99 -1.83 -6.50
C GLU A 222 -21.88 -3.33 -6.23
N LEU A 223 -21.13 -4.06 -7.07
CA LEU A 223 -20.86 -5.47 -6.84
C LEU A 223 -20.13 -5.69 -5.52
N LEU A 224 -19.09 -4.89 -5.22
CA LEU A 224 -18.38 -4.97 -3.93
C LEU A 224 -19.33 -4.80 -2.75
N ILE A 225 -20.16 -3.77 -2.77
CA ILE A 225 -21.15 -3.48 -1.72
C ILE A 225 -22.11 -4.66 -1.53
N ASN A 226 -22.61 -5.24 -2.62
CA ASN A 226 -23.53 -6.36 -2.57
C ASN A 226 -22.87 -7.64 -2.03
N LEU A 227 -21.67 -7.97 -2.49
CA LEU A 227 -20.90 -9.10 -1.97
C LEU A 227 -20.70 -9.01 -0.45
N ILE A 228 -20.33 -7.83 0.04
CA ILE A 228 -20.15 -7.60 1.48
C ILE A 228 -21.47 -7.74 2.25
N LYS A 229 -22.56 -7.15 1.75
CA LYS A 229 -23.88 -7.25 2.39
C LYS A 229 -24.37 -8.70 2.47
N GLU A 230 -24.28 -9.43 1.35
CA GLU A 230 -24.66 -10.83 1.29
C GLU A 230 -23.86 -11.68 2.26
N PHE A 231 -22.54 -11.50 2.29
CA PHE A 231 -21.66 -12.22 3.19
C PHE A 231 -21.97 -11.92 4.66
N ARG A 232 -22.15 -10.64 5.01
CA ARG A 232 -22.53 -10.22 6.37
C ARG A 232 -23.89 -10.78 6.79
N THR A 233 -24.86 -10.76 5.89
CA THR A 233 -26.21 -11.30 6.15
C THR A 233 -26.16 -12.82 6.34
N LYS A 234 -25.38 -13.51 5.52
CA LYS A 234 -25.25 -14.98 5.55
C LYS A 234 -24.62 -15.49 6.84
N TYR A 235 -23.57 -14.80 7.32
CA TYR A 235 -22.75 -15.31 8.44
C TYR A 235 -22.89 -14.52 9.74
N GLY A 236 -23.51 -13.36 9.74
CA GLY A 236 -23.66 -12.51 10.92
C GLY A 236 -22.34 -11.91 11.44
N VAL A 237 -21.35 -11.73 10.56
CA VAL A 237 -20.01 -11.26 10.94
C VAL A 237 -19.75 -9.82 10.48
N GLU A 238 -18.82 -9.12 11.15
CA GLU A 238 -18.24 -7.88 10.62
C GLU A 238 -17.31 -8.20 9.46
N VAL A 239 -17.24 -7.29 8.47
CA VAL A 239 -16.30 -7.41 7.33
C VAL A 239 -15.34 -6.24 7.35
N TYR A 240 -14.05 -6.53 7.20
CA TYR A 240 -12.98 -5.55 7.02
C TYR A 240 -12.40 -5.58 5.61
N LEU A 241 -11.98 -4.42 5.12
CA LEU A 241 -11.16 -4.24 3.93
C LEU A 241 -9.91 -3.44 4.29
N GLU A 242 -8.79 -3.70 3.59
CA GLU A 242 -7.49 -3.08 3.83
C GLU A 242 -6.88 -2.45 2.57
N PRO A 243 -7.57 -1.53 1.87
CA PRO A 243 -6.97 -0.84 0.73
C PRO A 243 -5.80 0.05 1.20
N GLY A 244 -4.70 0.00 0.47
CA GLY A 244 -3.56 0.91 0.65
C GLY A 244 -3.46 1.85 -0.54
N GLU A 245 -3.13 1.30 -1.69
CA GLU A 245 -2.99 2.01 -2.95
C GLU A 245 -4.23 2.82 -3.34
N ALA A 246 -5.42 2.24 -3.21
CA ALA A 246 -6.67 2.93 -3.51
C ALA A 246 -6.92 4.21 -2.67
N VAL A 247 -6.23 4.39 -1.54
CA VAL A 247 -6.25 5.65 -0.78
C VAL A 247 -5.48 6.73 -1.52
N GLY A 248 -4.28 6.40 -2.00
CA GLY A 248 -3.37 7.32 -2.68
C GLY A 248 -3.52 7.38 -4.20
N TRP A 249 -4.42 6.61 -4.80
CA TRP A 249 -4.56 6.46 -6.25
C TRP A 249 -4.80 7.79 -6.96
N GLU A 250 -3.92 8.13 -7.90
CA GLU A 250 -3.96 9.35 -8.71
C GLU A 250 -4.09 10.66 -7.92
N CYS A 251 -3.75 10.67 -6.62
CA CYS A 251 -3.88 11.88 -5.79
C CYS A 251 -2.54 12.58 -5.51
N GLY A 252 -1.49 12.24 -6.27
CA GLY A 252 -0.23 12.96 -6.14
C GLY A 252 0.84 12.47 -7.11
N TYR A 253 1.99 13.12 -7.06
CA TYR A 253 3.06 12.97 -8.04
C TYR A 253 4.43 13.21 -7.40
N LEU A 254 5.48 12.79 -8.13
CA LEU A 254 6.86 13.16 -7.83
C LEU A 254 7.32 14.25 -8.80
N VAL A 255 7.79 15.37 -8.27
CA VAL A 255 8.39 16.44 -9.07
C VAL A 255 9.91 16.40 -8.92
N ALA A 256 10.62 16.43 -10.06
CA ALA A 256 12.07 16.48 -10.16
C ALA A 256 12.51 17.63 -11.08
N SER A 257 13.79 18.02 -11.01
CA SER A 257 14.39 19.00 -11.91
C SER A 257 15.48 18.36 -12.75
N VAL A 258 15.61 18.80 -13.99
CA VAL A 258 16.71 18.45 -14.89
C VAL A 258 18.00 19.12 -14.40
N LEU A 259 19.00 18.31 -14.07
CA LEU A 259 20.31 18.77 -13.62
C LEU A 259 21.30 18.91 -14.79
N ASP A 260 21.23 17.98 -15.74
CA ASP A 260 22.14 17.95 -16.89
C ASP A 260 21.47 17.19 -18.05
N ILE A 261 21.99 17.36 -19.26
CA ILE A 261 21.57 16.63 -20.46
C ILE A 261 22.82 16.11 -21.16
N VAL A 262 22.94 14.80 -21.27
CA VAL A 262 24.04 14.13 -21.95
C VAL A 262 23.52 13.37 -23.16
N GLU A 263 24.42 13.04 -24.10
CA GLU A 263 24.09 12.27 -25.29
C GLU A 263 25.06 11.09 -25.43
N ASN A 264 24.49 9.91 -25.55
CA ASN A 264 25.23 8.68 -25.83
C ASN A 264 24.32 7.73 -26.60
N GLY A 265 24.28 7.90 -27.91
CA GLY A 265 23.28 7.28 -28.80
C GLY A 265 21.93 8.01 -28.72
N GLU A 266 21.37 8.11 -27.51
CA GLU A 266 20.15 8.85 -27.20
C GLU A 266 20.46 10.04 -26.28
N LYS A 267 19.57 11.01 -26.20
CA LYS A 267 19.62 12.10 -25.21
C LYS A 267 19.10 11.61 -23.86
N ILE A 268 19.83 11.90 -22.82
CA ILE A 268 19.50 11.51 -21.45
C ILE A 268 19.41 12.77 -20.61
N ALA A 269 18.23 13.09 -20.09
CA ALA A 269 18.04 14.13 -19.08
C ALA A 269 18.31 13.54 -17.71
N ILE A 270 19.35 14.01 -17.01
CA ILE A 270 19.69 13.60 -15.66
C ILE A 270 18.87 14.45 -14.68
N LEU A 271 18.11 13.78 -13.84
CA LEU A 271 17.19 14.40 -12.87
C LEU A 271 17.76 14.35 -11.45
N ASP A 272 17.33 15.24 -10.57
CA ASP A 272 17.66 15.22 -9.13
C ASP A 272 16.89 14.15 -8.34
N THR A 273 16.25 13.22 -9.00
CA THR A 273 15.59 12.03 -8.46
C THR A 273 16.30 10.76 -8.94
N SER A 274 15.75 9.59 -8.60
CA SER A 274 16.31 8.29 -8.98
C SER A 274 15.17 7.27 -9.17
N ALA A 275 15.26 6.46 -10.22
CA ALA A 275 14.35 5.33 -10.41
C ALA A 275 14.50 4.31 -9.27
N GLU A 276 15.75 3.94 -8.94
CA GLU A 276 16.05 2.94 -7.90
C GLU A 276 15.69 3.45 -6.50
N ALA A 277 16.11 4.66 -6.16
CA ALA A 277 15.99 5.17 -4.80
C ALA A 277 14.63 5.78 -4.49
N HIS A 278 13.95 6.39 -5.45
CA HIS A 278 12.73 7.17 -5.23
C HIS A 278 11.49 6.62 -5.94
N MET A 279 11.67 5.76 -6.95
CA MET A 279 10.59 5.06 -7.66
C MET A 279 10.94 3.56 -7.83
N PRO A 280 11.29 2.84 -6.74
CA PRO A 280 11.88 1.50 -6.83
C PRO A 280 10.96 0.48 -7.53
N ASP A 281 9.65 0.69 -7.56
CA ASP A 281 8.75 -0.18 -8.29
C ASP A 281 8.90 -0.07 -9.81
N THR A 282 9.46 1.01 -10.34
CA THR A 282 9.81 1.09 -11.77
C THR A 282 10.91 0.10 -12.16
N VAL A 283 11.68 -0.38 -11.17
CA VAL A 283 12.75 -1.38 -11.32
C VAL A 283 12.29 -2.75 -10.84
N LEU A 284 11.69 -2.83 -9.64
CA LEU A 284 11.30 -4.10 -9.00
C LEU A 284 10.02 -4.71 -9.60
N MET A 285 9.13 -3.87 -10.11
CA MET A 285 7.84 -4.20 -10.71
C MET A 285 7.71 -3.48 -12.04
N PRO A 286 8.59 -3.74 -13.01
CA PRO A 286 8.87 -2.85 -14.12
C PRO A 286 7.62 -2.24 -14.75
N TYR A 287 7.45 -0.94 -14.59
CA TYR A 287 6.46 -0.13 -15.28
C TYR A 287 7.07 1.22 -15.68
N ARG A 288 6.45 1.86 -16.64
CA ARG A 288 6.83 3.17 -17.12
C ARG A 288 5.84 4.21 -16.57
N PRO A 289 6.24 5.03 -15.57
CA PRO A 289 5.34 6.05 -15.03
C PRO A 289 4.99 7.09 -16.09
N ALA A 290 3.76 7.61 -16.05
CA ALA A 290 3.34 8.70 -16.90
C ALA A 290 4.05 10.00 -16.48
N VAL A 291 4.40 10.84 -17.46
CA VAL A 291 4.98 12.17 -17.24
C VAL A 291 3.99 13.22 -17.73
N ARG A 292 3.67 14.20 -16.85
CA ARG A 292 2.63 15.21 -17.10
C ARG A 292 2.77 15.97 -18.40
N SER A 293 3.99 16.30 -18.80
CA SER A 293 4.31 17.05 -20.02
C SER A 293 4.68 16.18 -21.22
N GLU A 294 4.52 14.86 -21.11
CA GLU A 294 4.78 13.95 -22.22
C GLU A 294 3.76 14.13 -23.33
N SER A 295 4.25 14.15 -24.59
CA SER A 295 3.45 14.23 -25.80
C SER A 295 3.75 13.06 -26.72
N LYS A 296 2.72 12.32 -27.15
CA LYS A 296 2.89 11.17 -28.07
C LYS A 296 3.55 11.57 -29.39
N ASP A 297 3.27 12.79 -29.87
CA ASP A 297 3.78 13.33 -31.11
C ASP A 297 4.96 14.30 -30.90
N GLY A 298 5.49 14.33 -29.67
CA GLY A 298 6.61 15.19 -29.28
C GLY A 298 7.85 14.95 -30.15
N LYS A 299 8.51 16.05 -30.57
CA LYS A 299 9.67 16.01 -31.48
C LYS A 299 10.99 15.77 -30.76
N PHE A 300 11.03 15.93 -29.45
CA PHE A 300 12.24 15.86 -28.66
C PHE A 300 12.14 14.65 -27.70
N ALA A 301 12.93 13.63 -28.00
CA ALA A 301 12.96 12.38 -27.26
C ALA A 301 14.11 12.38 -26.24
N TYR A 302 13.86 11.85 -25.04
CA TYR A 302 14.83 11.70 -23.97
C TYR A 302 14.61 10.41 -23.20
N LEU A 303 15.71 9.82 -22.72
CA LEU A 303 15.68 8.97 -21.55
C LEU A 303 15.71 9.86 -20.31
N LEU A 304 15.02 9.45 -19.24
CA LEU A 304 15.02 10.15 -17.95
C LEU A 304 15.89 9.37 -16.97
N GLY A 305 17.12 9.86 -16.74
CA GLY A 305 18.09 9.24 -15.86
C GLY A 305 18.04 9.82 -14.44
N GLY A 306 18.35 8.98 -13.45
CA GLY A 306 18.53 9.42 -12.07
C GLY A 306 19.92 9.95 -11.76
N ASN A 307 20.09 10.49 -10.55
CA ASN A 307 21.35 11.09 -10.07
C ASN A 307 22.15 10.14 -9.16
N THR A 308 22.01 8.84 -9.34
CA THR A 308 22.86 7.86 -8.66
C THR A 308 23.95 7.32 -9.59
N CYS A 309 24.97 6.66 -9.02
CA CYS A 309 26.02 6.02 -9.81
C CYS A 309 25.63 4.63 -10.33
N LEU A 310 24.38 4.20 -10.17
CA LEU A 310 23.88 2.95 -10.72
C LEU A 310 23.68 3.09 -12.23
N ALA A 311 24.34 2.26 -13.02
CA ALA A 311 24.25 2.33 -14.49
C ALA A 311 22.81 2.16 -15.02
N GLY A 312 21.97 1.39 -14.34
CA GLY A 312 20.56 1.17 -14.67
C GLY A 312 19.57 2.17 -14.06
N ASP A 313 20.05 3.29 -13.50
CA ASP A 313 19.16 4.32 -12.89
C ASP A 313 18.48 5.16 -14.00
N ILE A 314 17.64 4.49 -14.78
CA ILE A 314 16.87 5.09 -15.89
C ILE A 314 15.40 4.69 -15.73
N VAL A 315 14.52 5.67 -15.69
CA VAL A 315 13.09 5.45 -15.47
C VAL A 315 12.46 4.68 -16.62
N GLY A 316 11.78 3.56 -16.30
CA GLY A 316 11.09 2.72 -17.28
C GLY A 316 11.99 1.83 -18.14
N LEU A 317 13.31 1.76 -17.87
CA LEU A 317 14.25 0.92 -18.62
C LEU A 317 13.83 -0.55 -18.62
N GLU A 318 13.57 -1.11 -17.46
CA GLU A 318 13.17 -2.51 -17.28
C GLU A 318 11.76 -2.82 -17.80
N ALA A 319 10.94 -1.80 -18.03
CA ALA A 319 9.61 -1.95 -18.62
C ALA A 319 9.64 -2.07 -20.15
N GLY A 320 10.82 -2.02 -20.77
CA GLY A 320 10.99 -2.12 -22.23
C GLY A 320 10.61 -0.86 -23.01
N GLY A 321 10.53 0.29 -22.35
CA GLY A 321 10.19 1.56 -22.99
C GLY A 321 10.59 2.75 -22.12
N ALA A 322 11.84 3.20 -22.24
CA ALA A 322 12.37 4.30 -21.44
C ALA A 322 12.30 5.68 -22.12
N GLU A 323 11.94 5.74 -23.41
CA GLU A 323 11.89 7.01 -24.16
C GLU A 323 10.63 7.81 -23.78
N TYR A 324 10.84 9.08 -23.47
CA TYR A 324 9.81 10.09 -23.24
C TYR A 324 9.91 11.20 -24.29
N LYS A 325 8.79 11.61 -24.86
CA LYS A 325 8.73 12.62 -25.92
C LYS A 325 8.10 13.92 -25.42
N PHE A 326 8.68 15.04 -25.83
CA PHE A 326 8.23 16.37 -25.44
C PHE A 326 8.03 17.26 -26.67
N ASP A 327 7.10 18.21 -26.59
CA ASP A 327 6.86 19.18 -27.68
C ASP A 327 7.96 20.23 -27.78
N LYS A 328 8.69 20.48 -26.67
CA LYS A 328 9.83 21.39 -26.58
C LYS A 328 11.05 20.65 -26.04
N PRO A 329 12.27 21.11 -26.43
CA PRO A 329 13.49 20.53 -25.86
C PRO A 329 13.56 20.82 -24.37
N LEU A 330 13.94 19.79 -23.57
CA LEU A 330 14.22 19.97 -22.16
C LEU A 330 15.49 20.83 -21.98
N GLN A 331 15.49 21.62 -20.91
CA GLN A 331 16.61 22.46 -20.50
C GLN A 331 16.97 22.16 -19.04
N ILE A 332 18.21 22.45 -18.65
CA ILE A 332 18.64 22.39 -17.24
C ILE A 332 17.75 23.33 -16.43
N GLY A 333 17.20 22.80 -15.32
CA GLY A 333 16.24 23.49 -14.47
C GLY A 333 14.77 23.22 -14.80
N ASP A 334 14.46 22.64 -15.95
CA ASP A 334 13.08 22.25 -16.28
C ASP A 334 12.55 21.20 -15.29
N ARG A 335 11.24 21.24 -15.04
CA ARG A 335 10.55 20.33 -14.16
C ARG A 335 10.00 19.13 -14.91
N VAL A 336 10.26 17.95 -14.37
CA VAL A 336 9.66 16.68 -14.81
C VAL A 336 8.77 16.17 -13.69
N ILE A 337 7.50 15.89 -14.03
CA ILE A 337 6.48 15.47 -13.05
C ILE A 337 6.02 14.07 -13.42
N PHE A 338 6.36 13.11 -12.55
CA PHE A 338 5.92 11.73 -12.64
C PHE A 338 4.59 11.57 -11.91
N GLU A 339 3.53 11.23 -12.64
CA GLU A 339 2.19 11.07 -12.09
C GLU A 339 2.08 9.83 -11.21
N ASP A 340 1.15 9.90 -10.25
CA ASP A 340 0.75 8.78 -9.39
C ASP A 340 1.89 8.15 -8.56
N GLN A 341 2.71 8.99 -7.90
CA GLN A 341 3.91 8.55 -7.20
C GLN A 341 3.84 8.68 -5.66
N ILE A 342 2.65 8.78 -5.05
CA ILE A 342 2.55 8.98 -3.59
C ILE A 342 2.06 7.74 -2.82
N HIS A 343 1.72 6.65 -3.48
CA HIS A 343 1.47 5.36 -2.84
C HIS A 343 2.64 4.41 -3.15
N TYR A 344 2.77 3.32 -2.44
CA TYR A 344 3.91 2.38 -2.51
C TYR A 344 5.29 3.03 -2.69
N THR A 345 5.44 3.95 -3.63
CA THR A 345 6.67 4.67 -3.94
C THR A 345 7.26 5.36 -2.72
N ILE A 346 6.47 6.17 -2.01
CA ILE A 346 6.96 6.90 -0.82
C ILE A 346 7.30 6.00 0.37
N VAL A 347 6.78 4.79 0.43
CA VAL A 347 7.03 3.86 1.55
C VAL A 347 8.21 2.92 1.29
N LYS A 348 8.76 2.92 0.08
CA LYS A 348 9.87 2.06 -0.35
C LYS A 348 11.16 2.82 -0.66
N ASN A 349 11.18 4.15 -0.57
CA ASN A 349 12.34 4.95 -0.97
C ASN A 349 13.57 4.73 -0.08
N THR A 350 14.72 5.02 -0.63
CA THR A 350 16.03 4.84 0.00
C THR A 350 16.91 6.08 -0.15
N THR A 351 18.06 6.09 0.52
CA THR A 351 19.11 7.10 0.39
C THR A 351 20.35 6.52 -0.29
N PHE A 352 20.16 5.63 -1.26
CA PHE A 352 21.26 5.01 -2.00
C PHE A 352 22.18 6.08 -2.62
N ASN A 353 23.49 5.86 -2.61
CA ASN A 353 24.52 6.83 -3.00
C ASN A 353 24.50 8.17 -2.25
N GLY A 354 23.76 8.27 -1.13
CA GLY A 354 23.60 9.53 -0.40
C GLY A 354 22.65 10.52 -1.05
N ILE A 355 21.82 10.08 -2.02
CA ILE A 355 20.80 10.95 -2.63
C ILE A 355 19.80 11.39 -1.56
N LYS A 356 19.38 12.67 -1.62
CA LYS A 356 18.40 13.25 -0.68
C LYS A 356 17.03 12.59 -0.90
N LEU A 357 16.36 12.19 0.18
CA LEU A 357 14.95 11.80 0.10
C LEU A 357 14.09 12.95 -0.44
N PRO A 358 13.12 12.68 -1.33
CA PRO A 358 12.18 13.70 -1.78
C PRO A 358 11.39 14.28 -0.61
N ASP A 359 11.23 15.62 -0.58
CA ASP A 359 10.40 16.28 0.43
C ASP A 359 8.94 15.81 0.30
N LEU A 360 8.18 15.82 1.41
CA LEU A 360 6.75 15.54 1.39
C LEU A 360 5.98 16.84 1.42
N VAL A 361 5.09 17.05 0.46
CA VAL A 361 4.32 18.29 0.29
C VAL A 361 2.84 17.97 0.16
N LEU A 362 2.01 18.68 0.93
CA LEU A 362 0.56 18.66 0.77
C LEU A 362 0.14 20.00 0.17
N VAL A 363 -0.62 19.95 -0.92
CA VAL A 363 -1.16 21.16 -1.58
C VAL A 363 -2.68 21.16 -1.58
N ASP A 364 -3.28 22.34 -1.61
CA ASP A 364 -4.72 22.52 -1.78
C ASP A 364 -5.15 22.39 -3.26
N GLU A 365 -6.42 22.68 -3.53
CA GLU A 365 -7.02 22.64 -4.87
C GLU A 365 -6.45 23.69 -5.84
N ASN A 366 -5.85 24.76 -5.33
CA ASN A 366 -5.22 25.83 -6.10
C ASN A 366 -3.71 25.60 -6.29
N GLY A 367 -3.15 24.52 -5.74
CA GLY A 367 -1.71 24.22 -5.73
C GLY A 367 -0.94 24.98 -4.67
N GLU A 368 -1.61 25.65 -3.70
CA GLU A 368 -0.93 26.31 -2.58
C GLU A 368 -0.44 25.28 -1.56
N ILE A 369 0.78 25.46 -1.07
CA ILE A 369 1.40 24.55 -0.09
C ILE A 369 0.74 24.72 1.27
N LEU A 370 0.04 23.69 1.70
CA LEU A 370 -0.54 23.59 3.05
C LEU A 370 0.48 23.10 4.08
N LYS A 371 1.28 22.12 3.72
CA LYS A 371 2.30 21.51 4.60
C LYS A 371 3.50 21.02 3.80
N ILE A 372 4.68 21.10 4.43
CA ILE A 372 5.92 20.55 3.87
C ILE A 372 6.75 19.89 4.98
N LYS A 373 7.27 18.70 4.69
CA LYS A 373 8.29 18.01 5.49
C LYS A 373 9.55 17.85 4.63
N LYS A 374 10.63 18.47 5.10
CA LYS A 374 11.93 18.47 4.41
C LYS A 374 12.81 17.36 4.98
N PHE A 375 13.59 16.76 4.11
CA PHE A 375 14.63 15.81 4.47
C PHE A 375 16.00 16.38 4.12
N GLY A 376 17.05 15.86 4.76
CA GLY A 376 18.41 16.32 4.57
C GLY A 376 19.44 15.28 4.92
N TYR A 377 20.63 15.73 5.30
CA TYR A 377 21.77 14.88 5.64
C TYR A 377 21.50 13.97 6.86
N ASP A 378 20.63 14.41 7.77
CA ASP A 378 20.35 13.67 9.02
C ASP A 378 19.76 12.27 8.76
N GLU A 379 18.89 12.13 7.77
CA GLU A 379 18.29 10.84 7.41
C GLU A 379 19.35 9.86 6.89
N PHE A 380 20.31 10.36 6.12
CA PHE A 380 21.42 9.56 5.63
C PHE A 380 22.38 9.21 6.77
N SER A 381 22.82 10.20 7.57
CA SER A 381 23.83 10.00 8.60
C SER A 381 23.37 9.13 9.78
N ARG A 382 22.08 9.22 10.17
CA ARG A 382 21.51 8.38 11.24
C ARG A 382 21.47 6.91 10.88
N ARG A 383 21.41 6.58 9.59
CA ARG A 383 21.39 5.21 9.10
C ARG A 383 22.79 4.59 9.03
N ASN A 384 23.84 5.39 8.76
CA ASN A 384 25.20 4.96 8.50
C ASN A 384 26.14 5.35 9.63
#